data_8f8c7e224c17292353c0a386ba637c58
#
_entry.id   8f8c7e224c17292353c0a386ba637c58
#
_cell.length_a   1.000
_cell.length_b   1.000
_cell.length_c   1.000
_cell.angle_alpha   90.00
_cell.angle_beta   90.00
_cell.angle_gamma   90.00
#
_symmetry.space_group_name_H-M   'P 1'
#
loop_
_entity.id
_entity.type
_entity.pdbx_description
1 polymer ?
#
loop_
_entity_poly.entity_id
_entity_poly.type
_entity_poly.pdbx_seq_one_letter_code
_entity_poly.pdbx_strand_id
1 'polypeptide(L)'
;AEINVSRSADVTSDIKVGNRLYLETSNSAKISLVQNGGNAFVKQVGSSIVDLKATVQDVDLTISSSSEARISGRASTLTVNASGSSRTDAELMDVHEGYITMTSSSKCYVNVADKLKVNLTGGSMLTFKRTPAIEVDRIVNSTFIKADDPKRK
;
A
#
# COMPACT_ATOMS: atom_id res chain seq x y z
N ALA A 1 -12.91 14.03 1.75
CA ALA A 1 -13.50 13.64 0.46
C ALA A 1 -13.74 12.15 0.42
N GLU A 2 -14.82 11.77 -0.17
CA GLU A 2 -15.17 10.35 -0.36
C GLU A 2 -15.32 10.10 -1.85
N ILE A 3 -14.60 9.10 -2.36
CA ILE A 3 -14.62 8.76 -3.78
C ILE A 3 -14.90 7.27 -3.91
N ASN A 4 -16.00 6.94 -4.58
CA ASN A 4 -16.38 5.56 -4.87
C ASN A 4 -16.34 5.33 -6.36
N VAL A 5 -15.51 4.41 -6.82
CA VAL A 5 -15.40 4.06 -8.23
C VAL A 5 -15.64 2.58 -8.41
N SER A 6 -16.59 2.25 -9.24
CA SER A 6 -16.97 0.86 -9.45
C SER A 6 -17.01 0.50 -10.94
N ARG A 7 -16.98 -0.79 -11.20
CA ARG A 7 -16.97 -1.36 -12.55
C ARG A 7 -15.72 -0.94 -13.32
N SER A 8 -15.81 -0.73 -14.61
CA SER A 8 -14.66 -0.44 -15.48
C SER A 8 -14.43 1.05 -15.65
N ALA A 9 -14.61 1.83 -14.60
CA ALA A 9 -14.41 3.27 -14.66
C ALA A 9 -12.92 3.63 -14.64
N ASP A 10 -12.56 4.68 -15.36
CA ASP A 10 -11.21 5.21 -15.40
C ASP A 10 -11.27 6.67 -14.93
N VAL A 11 -10.69 6.94 -13.77
CA VAL A 11 -10.68 8.28 -13.19
C VAL A 11 -9.25 8.75 -13.10
N THR A 12 -8.88 9.71 -13.91
CA THR A 12 -7.59 10.37 -13.86
C THR A 12 -7.83 11.82 -13.46
N SER A 13 -7.43 12.19 -12.27
CA SER A 13 -7.69 13.53 -11.78
C SER A 13 -6.65 13.95 -10.77
N ASP A 14 -6.17 15.18 -10.90
CA ASP A 14 -5.35 15.81 -9.87
C ASP A 14 -6.25 16.43 -8.81
N ILE A 15 -7.06 15.60 -8.19
CA ILE A 15 -7.90 16.07 -7.09
C ILE A 15 -7.03 16.29 -5.88
N LYS A 16 -6.92 17.55 -5.46
CA LYS A 16 -6.22 17.88 -4.23
C LYS A 16 -7.17 17.68 -3.06
N VAL A 17 -6.90 16.66 -2.27
CA VAL A 17 -7.65 16.40 -1.05
C VAL A 17 -6.83 16.95 0.10
N GLY A 18 -7.38 17.90 0.82
CA GLY A 18 -6.61 18.61 1.84
C GLY A 18 -6.70 18.05 3.24
N ASN A 19 -7.57 17.09 3.52
CA ASN A 19 -7.80 16.67 4.89
C ASN A 19 -7.98 15.15 5.01
N ARG A 20 -9.05 14.61 4.52
CA ARG A 20 -9.34 13.19 4.66
C ARG A 20 -9.82 12.63 3.32
N LEU A 21 -9.20 11.54 2.90
CA LEU A 21 -9.60 10.83 1.70
C LEU A 21 -10.13 9.45 2.07
N TYR A 22 -11.32 9.14 1.60
CA TYR A 22 -11.84 7.79 1.63
C TYR A 22 -12.06 7.35 0.18
N LEU A 23 -11.31 6.36 -0.26
CA LEU A 23 -11.35 5.86 -1.63
C LEU A 23 -11.76 4.39 -1.62
N GLU A 24 -12.82 4.08 -2.33
CA GLU A 24 -13.24 2.70 -2.50
C GLU A 24 -13.33 2.38 -4.00
N THR A 25 -12.66 1.32 -4.42
CA THR A 25 -12.66 0.87 -5.81
C THR A 25 -13.10 -0.59 -5.89
N SER A 26 -13.78 -0.92 -6.94
CA SER A 26 -14.21 -2.29 -7.19
C SER A 26 -14.16 -2.64 -8.68
N ASN A 27 -14.12 -3.94 -8.96
CA ASN A 27 -14.04 -4.47 -10.33
C ASN A 27 -12.78 -3.96 -11.04
N SER A 28 -12.87 -3.45 -12.27
CA SER A 28 -11.72 -3.06 -13.09
C SER A 28 -11.47 -1.54 -13.08
N ALA A 29 -11.74 -0.87 -11.98
CA ALA A 29 -11.58 0.58 -11.89
C ALA A 29 -10.11 0.99 -11.88
N LYS A 30 -9.80 2.14 -12.46
CA LYS A 30 -8.49 2.78 -12.41
C LYS A 30 -8.63 4.18 -11.85
N ILE A 31 -7.77 4.52 -10.90
CA ILE A 31 -7.80 5.84 -10.27
C ILE A 31 -6.39 6.37 -10.09
N SER A 32 -6.23 7.64 -10.39
CA SER A 32 -4.98 8.38 -10.13
C SER A 32 -5.32 9.65 -9.35
N LEU A 33 -4.77 9.79 -8.14
CA LEU A 33 -5.09 10.90 -7.24
C LEU A 33 -3.85 11.49 -6.59
N VAL A 34 -3.98 12.75 -6.15
CA VAL A 34 -2.97 13.45 -5.35
C VAL A 34 -3.63 13.95 -4.07
N GLN A 35 -3.02 13.65 -2.92
CA GLN A 35 -3.52 14.10 -1.62
C GLN A 35 -2.41 14.80 -0.84
N ASN A 36 -2.73 15.95 -0.25
CA ASN A 36 -1.84 16.69 0.62
C ASN A 36 -2.50 16.92 1.97
N GLY A 37 -1.95 16.28 3.00
CA GLY A 37 -2.39 16.44 4.38
C GLY A 37 -3.50 15.47 4.78
N GLY A 38 -3.68 15.32 6.07
CA GLY A 38 -4.70 14.45 6.65
C GLY A 38 -4.40 12.97 6.55
N ASN A 39 -5.42 12.18 6.36
CA ASN A 39 -5.34 10.72 6.33
C ASN A 39 -5.93 10.18 5.02
N ALA A 40 -5.40 9.06 4.57
CA ALA A 40 -5.91 8.36 3.40
C ALA A 40 -6.42 6.97 3.77
N PHE A 41 -7.63 6.67 3.40
CA PHE A 41 -8.22 5.33 3.52
C PHE A 41 -8.53 4.81 2.12
N VAL A 42 -7.88 3.73 1.72
CA VAL A 42 -8.05 3.15 0.40
C VAL A 42 -8.51 1.71 0.53
N LYS A 43 -9.62 1.39 -0.10
CA LYS A 43 -10.13 0.03 -0.16
C LYS A 43 -10.27 -0.39 -1.61
N GLN A 44 -9.60 -1.46 -1.98
CA GLN A 44 -9.60 -1.99 -3.34
C GLN A 44 -10.08 -3.42 -3.38
N VAL A 45 -11.00 -3.68 -4.28
CA VAL A 45 -11.58 -5.01 -4.49
C VAL A 45 -11.63 -5.30 -6.00
N GLY A 46 -11.49 -6.55 -6.37
CA GLY A 46 -11.53 -6.96 -7.76
C GLY A 46 -10.19 -6.80 -8.46
N SER A 47 -10.15 -6.25 -9.67
CA SER A 47 -8.93 -6.02 -10.44
C SER A 47 -8.62 -4.53 -10.59
N SER A 48 -8.92 -3.76 -9.57
CA SER A 48 -8.75 -2.30 -9.62
C SER A 48 -7.28 -1.89 -9.50
N ILE A 49 -6.96 -0.71 -10.03
CA ILE A 49 -5.63 -0.12 -9.97
C ILE A 49 -5.75 1.28 -9.40
N VAL A 50 -4.97 1.56 -8.35
CA VAL A 50 -4.93 2.88 -7.72
C VAL A 50 -3.50 3.40 -7.77
N ASP A 51 -3.33 4.63 -8.26
CA ASP A 51 -2.08 5.37 -8.24
C ASP A 51 -2.31 6.59 -7.36
N LEU A 52 -1.70 6.60 -6.17
CA LEU A 52 -1.90 7.64 -5.18
C LEU A 52 -0.57 8.32 -4.85
N LYS A 53 -0.53 9.63 -5.05
CA LYS A 53 0.56 10.47 -4.54
C LYS A 53 0.07 11.18 -3.30
N ALA A 54 0.65 10.87 -2.15
CA ALA A 54 0.14 11.38 -0.89
C ALA A 54 1.25 11.92 -0.01
N THR A 55 1.03 13.09 0.56
CA THR A 55 1.82 13.62 1.65
C THR A 55 0.86 13.76 2.83
N VAL A 56 0.82 12.74 3.68
CA VAL A 56 -0.22 12.57 4.69
C VAL A 56 0.38 12.06 5.99
N GLN A 57 -0.41 11.97 7.03
CA GLN A 57 0.00 11.36 8.28
C GLN A 57 -0.17 9.84 8.23
N ASP A 58 -1.36 9.39 7.93
CA ASP A 58 -1.67 7.96 7.94
C ASP A 58 -2.24 7.52 6.60
N VAL A 59 -1.76 6.38 6.12
CA VAL A 59 -2.35 5.68 4.98
C VAL A 59 -2.84 4.32 5.47
N ASP A 60 -4.12 4.04 5.25
CA ASP A 60 -4.72 2.76 5.55
C ASP A 60 -5.18 2.14 4.24
N LEU A 61 -4.51 1.09 3.82
CA LEU A 61 -4.76 0.42 2.54
C LEU A 61 -5.29 -0.98 2.79
N THR A 62 -6.49 -1.25 2.31
CA THR A 62 -7.06 -2.58 2.27
C THR A 62 -7.21 -3.00 0.81
N ILE A 63 -6.50 -4.05 0.42
CA ILE A 63 -6.45 -4.47 -0.97
C ILE A 63 -6.72 -5.98 -1.05
N SER A 64 -7.59 -6.37 -1.95
CA SER A 64 -8.00 -7.77 -2.09
C SER A 64 -8.16 -8.19 -3.54
N SER A 65 -8.27 -9.49 -3.74
CA SER A 65 -8.39 -10.09 -5.06
C SER A 65 -7.15 -9.82 -5.92
N SER A 66 -7.28 -9.37 -7.16
CA SER A 66 -6.14 -9.11 -8.05
C SER A 66 -5.86 -7.62 -8.21
N SER A 67 -6.14 -6.84 -7.19
CA SER A 67 -5.95 -5.40 -7.23
C SER A 67 -4.48 -4.99 -7.15
N GLU A 68 -4.16 -3.81 -7.68
CA GLU A 68 -2.83 -3.23 -7.62
C GLU A 68 -2.90 -1.81 -7.09
N ALA A 69 -2.03 -1.49 -6.14
CA ALA A 69 -1.90 -0.15 -5.58
C ALA A 69 -0.48 0.34 -5.76
N ARG A 70 -0.33 1.55 -6.29
CA ARG A 70 0.95 2.25 -6.36
C ARG A 70 0.84 3.51 -5.53
N ILE A 71 1.68 3.62 -4.52
CA ILE A 71 1.64 4.73 -3.57
C ILE A 71 3.01 5.38 -3.52
N SER A 72 3.03 6.71 -3.61
CA SER A 72 4.26 7.48 -3.53
C SER A 72 4.04 8.73 -2.68
N GLY A 73 5.12 9.34 -2.22
CA GLY A 73 5.08 10.54 -1.41
C GLY A 73 5.66 10.32 -0.03
N ARG A 74 4.92 10.72 0.99
CA ARG A 74 5.40 10.64 2.38
C ARG A 74 4.23 10.38 3.34
N ALA A 75 4.47 9.51 4.32
CA ALA A 75 3.50 9.24 5.37
C ALA A 75 4.23 8.95 6.68
N SER A 76 3.59 9.26 7.80
CA SER A 76 4.11 8.84 9.10
C SER A 76 3.84 7.36 9.34
N THR A 77 2.62 6.92 9.06
CA THR A 77 2.22 5.53 9.27
C THR A 77 1.56 4.97 8.01
N LEU A 78 1.98 3.78 7.62
CA LEU A 78 1.36 3.02 6.53
C LEU A 78 0.85 1.70 7.09
N THR A 79 -0.46 1.47 6.95
CA THR A 79 -1.09 0.21 7.31
C THR A 79 -1.59 -0.47 6.06
N VAL A 80 -1.13 -1.68 5.79
CA VAL A 80 -1.53 -2.45 4.61
C VAL A 80 -2.14 -3.77 5.05
N ASN A 81 -3.35 -4.03 4.56
CA ASN A 81 -4.01 -5.32 4.66
C ASN A 81 -4.22 -5.86 3.26
N ALA A 82 -3.41 -6.84 2.87
CA ALA A 82 -3.44 -7.38 1.52
C ALA A 82 -3.83 -8.84 1.52
N SER A 83 -4.70 -9.21 0.60
CA SER A 83 -5.16 -10.58 0.44
C SER A 83 -5.37 -10.93 -1.03
N GLY A 84 -5.55 -12.21 -1.32
CA GLY A 84 -5.67 -12.68 -2.69
C GLY A 84 -4.34 -12.58 -3.43
N SER A 85 -4.35 -12.25 -4.71
CA SER A 85 -3.16 -12.06 -5.53
C SER A 85 -2.84 -10.58 -5.71
N SER A 86 -3.13 -9.78 -4.73
CA SER A 86 -2.95 -8.33 -4.79
C SER A 86 -1.48 -7.91 -4.76
N ARG A 87 -1.23 -6.72 -5.27
CA ARG A 87 0.11 -6.15 -5.29
C ARG A 87 0.07 -4.71 -4.80
N THR A 88 0.93 -4.41 -3.84
CA THR A 88 1.08 -3.05 -3.30
C THR A 88 2.52 -2.60 -3.54
N ASP A 89 2.67 -1.49 -4.24
CA ASP A 89 3.98 -0.89 -4.48
C ASP A 89 4.03 0.47 -3.77
N ALA A 90 4.67 0.49 -2.62
CA ALA A 90 4.87 1.70 -1.82
C ALA A 90 6.36 2.01 -1.67
N GLU A 91 7.17 1.53 -2.61
CA GLU A 91 8.62 1.72 -2.58
C GLU A 91 9.03 3.18 -2.68
N LEU A 92 8.23 3.99 -3.37
CA LEU A 92 8.49 5.42 -3.55
C LEU A 92 7.87 6.28 -2.46
N MET A 93 7.26 5.68 -1.43
CA MET A 93 6.69 6.41 -0.31
C MET A 93 7.59 6.30 0.91
N ASP A 94 8.04 7.43 1.43
CA ASP A 94 8.79 7.47 2.68
C ASP A 94 7.84 7.31 3.86
N VAL A 95 8.03 6.24 4.63
CA VAL A 95 7.18 5.92 5.77
C VAL A 95 8.03 5.79 7.01
N HIS A 96 7.60 6.34 8.13
CA HIS A 96 8.27 6.15 9.40
C HIS A 96 7.93 4.82 10.03
N GLU A 97 6.66 4.50 10.11
CA GLU A 97 6.20 3.23 10.68
C GLU A 97 5.30 2.49 9.68
N GLY A 98 5.56 1.21 9.48
CA GLY A 98 4.75 0.36 8.62
C GLY A 98 4.14 -0.80 9.39
N TYR A 99 2.85 -1.03 9.18
CA TYR A 99 2.12 -2.18 9.72
C TYR A 99 1.55 -2.96 8.56
N ILE A 100 2.11 -4.13 8.31
CA ILE A 100 1.79 -4.90 7.10
C ILE A 100 1.19 -6.24 7.48
N THR A 101 -0.03 -6.49 7.04
CA THR A 101 -0.69 -7.80 7.18
C THR A 101 -0.99 -8.33 5.79
N MET A 102 -0.44 -9.47 5.46
CA MET A 102 -0.60 -10.07 4.14
C MET A 102 -1.04 -11.53 4.26
N THR A 103 -1.99 -11.90 3.43
CA THR A 103 -2.48 -13.28 3.34
C THR A 103 -2.55 -13.71 1.88
N SER A 104 -2.56 -15.02 1.67
CA SER A 104 -2.60 -15.59 0.33
C SER A 104 -1.35 -15.22 -0.47
N SER A 105 -1.42 -15.06 -1.77
CA SER A 105 -0.25 -14.82 -2.64
C SER A 105 0.01 -13.34 -2.90
N SER A 106 -0.32 -12.48 -1.95
CA SER A 106 -0.14 -11.03 -2.11
C SER A 106 1.34 -10.62 -2.08
N LYS A 107 1.65 -9.52 -2.75
CA LYS A 107 3.00 -8.95 -2.79
C LYS A 107 2.97 -7.50 -2.35
N CYS A 108 3.98 -7.09 -1.60
CA CYS A 108 4.08 -5.71 -1.10
C CYS A 108 5.53 -5.25 -1.13
N TYR A 109 5.74 -4.00 -1.56
CA TYR A 109 7.04 -3.33 -1.52
C TYR A 109 6.89 -2.07 -0.69
N VAL A 110 7.72 -1.93 0.37
CA VAL A 110 7.64 -0.79 1.28
C VAL A 110 9.01 -0.17 1.52
N ASN A 111 8.99 1.08 1.95
CA ASN A 111 10.19 1.84 2.30
C ASN A 111 9.95 2.47 3.68
N VAL A 112 10.43 1.81 4.73
CA VAL A 112 10.13 2.16 6.11
C VAL A 112 11.42 2.54 6.83
N ALA A 113 11.40 3.68 7.52
CA ALA A 113 12.58 4.23 8.17
C ALA A 113 12.77 3.76 9.61
N ASP A 114 11.71 3.74 10.40
CA ASP A 114 11.82 3.58 11.85
C ASP A 114 11.36 2.21 12.35
N LYS A 115 10.12 1.83 12.06
CA LYS A 115 9.56 0.59 12.60
C LYS A 115 8.73 -0.13 11.53
N LEU A 116 8.95 -1.42 11.42
CA LEU A 116 8.18 -2.28 10.49
C LEU A 116 7.63 -3.48 11.26
N LYS A 117 6.31 -3.58 11.34
CA LYS A 117 5.64 -4.72 11.95
C LYS A 117 4.98 -5.55 10.84
N VAL A 118 5.22 -6.86 10.85
CA VAL A 118 4.79 -7.74 9.77
C VAL A 118 4.02 -8.95 10.28
N ASN A 119 3.00 -9.31 9.52
CA ASN A 119 2.22 -10.52 9.69
C ASN A 119 1.96 -11.10 8.30
N LEU A 120 2.69 -12.15 7.94
CA LEU A 120 2.68 -12.72 6.59
C LEU A 120 2.25 -14.19 6.64
N THR A 121 1.24 -14.52 5.85
CA THR A 121 0.76 -15.89 5.75
C THR A 121 0.37 -16.24 4.32
N GLY A 122 0.28 -17.52 4.02
CA GLY A 122 -0.33 -18.02 2.79
C GLY A 122 0.45 -17.80 1.51
N GLY A 123 1.78 -17.74 1.58
CA GLY A 123 2.60 -17.55 0.38
C GLY A 123 2.79 -16.10 -0.02
N SER A 124 2.55 -15.17 0.89
CA SER A 124 2.75 -13.75 0.62
C SER A 124 4.23 -13.38 0.59
N MET A 125 4.54 -12.25 -0.04
CA MET A 125 5.89 -11.77 -0.18
C MET A 125 5.96 -10.28 0.14
N LEU A 126 6.83 -9.93 1.10
CA LEU A 126 7.08 -8.54 1.48
C LEU A 126 8.54 -8.19 1.23
N THR A 127 8.76 -7.13 0.48
CA THR A 127 10.08 -6.56 0.24
C THR A 127 10.15 -5.18 0.86
N PHE A 128 11.18 -4.91 1.65
CA PHE A 128 11.33 -3.62 2.33
C PHE A 128 12.69 -3.00 2.05
N LYS A 129 12.76 -1.69 2.15
CA LYS A 129 14.00 -0.91 2.04
C LYS A 129 14.34 -0.28 3.38
N ARG A 130 15.58 0.17 3.51
CA ARG A 130 16.14 0.79 4.71
C ARG A 130 16.32 -0.21 5.83
N THR A 131 16.55 0.28 7.03
CA THR A 131 16.85 -0.54 8.20
C THR A 131 15.95 -0.19 9.38
N PRO A 132 14.64 -0.42 9.26
CA PRO A 132 13.72 -0.17 10.37
C PRO A 132 13.94 -1.19 11.49
N ALA A 133 13.47 -0.87 12.68
CA ALA A 133 13.31 -1.87 13.72
C ALA A 133 12.18 -2.81 13.30
N ILE A 134 12.48 -4.09 13.17
CA ILE A 134 11.53 -5.05 12.65
C ILE A 134 10.89 -5.83 13.80
N GLU A 135 9.56 -5.83 13.82
CA GLU A 135 8.77 -6.65 14.73
C GLU A 135 7.97 -7.65 13.91
N VAL A 136 8.24 -8.92 14.12
CA VAL A 136 7.55 -10.01 13.41
C VAL A 136 6.48 -10.56 14.31
N ASP A 137 5.22 -10.43 13.89
CA ASP A 137 4.10 -11.05 14.56
C ASP A 137 3.94 -12.50 14.09
N ARG A 138 3.98 -12.69 12.77
CA ARG A 138 3.89 -14.03 12.19
C ARG A 138 4.45 -14.04 10.77
N ILE A 139 5.21 -15.08 10.44
CA ILE A 139 5.59 -15.39 9.06
C ILE A 139 5.39 -16.89 8.87
N VAL A 140 4.42 -17.26 8.04
CA VAL A 140 4.09 -18.67 7.74
C VAL A 140 3.99 -18.86 6.24
N ASN A 141 4.81 -19.74 5.68
CA ASN A 141 4.84 -20.03 4.25
C ASN A 141 4.94 -18.78 3.39
N SER A 142 5.70 -17.78 3.86
CA SER A 142 5.77 -16.48 3.22
C SER A 142 7.22 -16.02 3.16
N THR A 143 7.49 -15.02 2.32
CA THR A 143 8.83 -14.49 2.11
C THR A 143 8.92 -13.06 2.61
N PHE A 144 9.98 -12.77 3.37
CA PHE A 144 10.26 -11.44 3.90
C PHE A 144 11.70 -11.09 3.55
N ILE A 145 11.88 -10.14 2.62
CA ILE A 145 13.18 -9.84 2.02
C ILE A 145 13.47 -8.36 2.12
N LYS A 146 14.73 -8.04 2.45
CA LYS A 146 15.23 -6.69 2.31
C LYS A 146 15.65 -6.46 0.87
N ALA A 147 15.18 -5.36 0.26
CA ALA A 147 15.55 -5.01 -1.10
C ALA A 147 17.04 -4.69 -1.17
N ASP A 148 17.73 -5.21 -2.18
CA ASP A 148 19.12 -4.91 -2.40
C ASP A 148 19.33 -3.48 -2.87
N ASP A 149 20.40 -2.86 -2.39
CA ASP A 149 20.85 -1.58 -2.91
C ASP A 149 21.28 -1.78 -4.37
N PRO A 150 20.76 -0.98 -5.31
CA PRO A 150 21.16 -1.11 -6.71
C PRO A 150 22.66 -0.97 -6.97
N LYS A 151 23.39 -0.33 -6.09
CA LYS A 151 24.84 -0.18 -6.18
C LYS A 151 25.60 -1.39 -5.68
N ARG A 152 24.92 -2.29 -5.04
CA ARG A 152 25.51 -3.48 -4.44
C ARG A 152 25.37 -4.65 -5.37
N LYS A 153 26.47 -5.26 -5.64
CA LYS A 153 26.50 -6.46 -6.49
C LYS A 153 27.09 -7.65 -5.78
#